data_3491ef17be071570f10085df09232c0c
#
_entry.id   3491ef17be071570f10085df09232c0c
#
_cell.length_a   1.000
_cell.length_b   1.000
_cell.length_c   1.000
_cell.angle_alpha   90.00
_cell.angle_beta   90.00
_cell.angle_gamma   90.00
#
_symmetry.space_group_name_H-M   'P 1'
#
loop_
_entity.id
_entity.type
_entity.pdbx_description
1 polymer ?
#
loop_
_entity_poly.entity_id
_entity_poly.type
_entity_poly.pdbx_seq_one_letter_code
_entity_poly.pdbx_strand_id
1 'polypeptide(L)'
;MNFFNSEVVQDQLQSIYDTYVELQKTSENISSLPKDKAKKHVQKTKELIEKQKLFYVRLQLSSSTDEDAADMKNRIDLISNMFGYSTLLESLNGMEEYLERVLKDLDTPD
;
A
#
# COMPACT_ATOMS: atom_id res chain seq x y z
N MET A 1 11.73 7.95 22.31
CA MET A 1 11.54 8.69 21.05
C MET A 1 10.27 8.20 20.38
N ASN A 2 9.35 9.10 20.05
CA ASN A 2 8.08 8.75 19.42
C ASN A 2 8.33 8.27 17.98
N PHE A 3 7.68 7.16 17.60
CA PHE A 3 7.76 6.60 16.24
C PHE A 3 7.49 7.66 15.16
N PHE A 4 6.45 8.49 15.36
CA PHE A 4 6.05 9.49 14.38
C PHE A 4 6.96 10.71 14.31
N ASN A 5 7.89 10.87 15.24
CA ASN A 5 8.90 11.93 15.22
C ASN A 5 10.13 11.53 14.40
N SER A 6 10.24 10.27 13.99
CA SER A 6 11.35 9.79 13.17
C SER A 6 11.30 10.41 11.78
N GLU A 7 12.42 10.95 11.33
CA GLU A 7 12.57 11.50 9.99
C GLU A 7 12.31 10.45 8.92
N VAL A 8 12.79 9.23 9.15
CA VAL A 8 12.58 8.10 8.24
C VAL A 8 11.09 7.78 8.10
N VAL A 9 10.36 7.78 9.22
CA VAL A 9 8.92 7.52 9.22
C VAL A 9 8.16 8.62 8.47
N GLN A 10 8.52 9.87 8.71
CA GLN A 10 7.91 11.00 8.03
C GLN A 10 8.15 10.94 6.51
N ASP A 11 9.37 10.58 6.10
CA ASP A 11 9.72 10.42 4.69
C ASP A 11 8.94 9.28 4.05
N GLN A 12 8.75 8.17 4.77
CA GLN A 12 7.94 7.05 4.28
C GLN A 12 6.48 7.47 4.07
N LEU A 13 5.91 8.18 5.03
CA LEU A 13 4.53 8.66 4.94
C LEU A 13 4.36 9.63 3.77
N GLN A 14 5.33 10.52 3.57
CA GLN A 14 5.31 11.47 2.47
C GLN A 14 5.38 10.73 1.13
N SER A 15 6.27 9.74 1.03
CA SER A 15 6.43 8.93 -0.18
C SER A 15 5.14 8.15 -0.52
N ILE A 16 4.49 7.59 0.49
CA ILE A 16 3.20 6.89 0.31
C ILE A 16 2.15 7.87 -0.21
N TYR A 17 2.07 9.03 0.40
CA TYR A 17 1.09 10.06 -0.01
C TYR A 17 1.33 10.52 -1.44
N ASP A 18 2.59 10.81 -1.80
CA ASP A 18 2.95 11.28 -3.13
C ASP A 18 2.59 10.23 -4.20
N THR A 19 2.86 8.96 -3.93
CA THR A 19 2.52 7.85 -4.83
C THR A 19 1.00 7.71 -4.98
N TYR A 20 0.27 7.85 -3.87
CA TYR A 20 -1.19 7.81 -3.88
C TYR A 20 -1.78 8.92 -4.76
N VAL A 21 -1.25 10.15 -4.62
CA VAL A 21 -1.71 11.28 -5.43
C VAL A 21 -1.46 11.04 -6.91
N GLU A 22 -0.29 10.52 -7.27
CA GLU A 22 0.01 10.17 -8.66
C GLU A 22 -0.99 9.15 -9.22
N LEU A 23 -1.30 8.12 -8.43
CA LEU A 23 -2.25 7.08 -8.84
C LEU A 23 -3.65 7.64 -9.04
N GLN A 24 -4.07 8.57 -8.19
CA GLN A 24 -5.39 9.19 -8.32
C GLN A 24 -5.57 9.91 -9.65
N LYS A 25 -4.51 10.53 -10.15
CA LYS A 25 -4.56 11.27 -11.42
C LYS A 25 -4.85 10.37 -12.62
N THR A 26 -4.49 9.09 -12.54
CA THR A 26 -4.64 8.15 -13.65
C THR A 26 -5.77 7.15 -13.45
N SER A 27 -6.28 6.99 -12.21
CA SER A 27 -7.27 5.96 -11.89
C SER A 27 -8.65 6.21 -12.48
N GLU A 28 -8.99 7.47 -12.76
CA GLU A 28 -10.32 7.83 -13.26
C GLU A 28 -10.62 7.26 -14.64
N ASN A 29 -9.58 6.97 -15.42
CA ASN A 29 -9.72 6.53 -16.81
C ASN A 29 -9.02 5.20 -17.10
N ILE A 30 -8.86 4.36 -16.08
CA ILE A 30 -8.08 3.12 -16.21
C ILE A 30 -8.63 2.18 -17.29
N SER A 31 -9.95 2.12 -17.44
CA SER A 31 -10.59 1.24 -18.42
C SER A 31 -10.38 1.72 -19.87
N SER A 32 -10.04 2.99 -20.06
CA SER A 32 -9.80 3.57 -21.38
C SER A 32 -8.29 3.73 -21.68
N LEU A 33 -7.43 3.33 -20.75
CA LEU A 33 -5.99 3.45 -20.96
C LEU A 33 -5.47 2.42 -21.96
N PRO A 34 -4.51 2.80 -22.82
CA PRO A 34 -3.79 1.82 -23.62
C PRO A 34 -3.11 0.78 -22.72
N LYS A 35 -2.90 -0.41 -23.27
CA LYS A 35 -2.31 -1.54 -22.52
C LYS A 35 -1.03 -1.16 -21.79
N ASP A 36 -0.13 -0.42 -22.44
CA ASP A 36 1.14 0.01 -21.85
C ASP A 36 0.93 0.91 -20.63
N LYS A 37 -0.03 1.84 -20.72
CA LYS A 37 -0.33 2.76 -19.62
C LYS A 37 -1.05 2.06 -18.48
N ALA A 38 -1.95 1.12 -18.80
CA ALA A 38 -2.62 0.30 -17.80
C ALA A 38 -1.58 -0.52 -17.02
N LYS A 39 -0.61 -1.10 -17.71
CA LYS A 39 0.47 -1.86 -17.10
C LYS A 39 1.31 -1.00 -16.16
N LYS A 40 1.67 0.21 -16.59
CA LYS A 40 2.41 1.16 -15.75
C LYS A 40 1.61 1.56 -14.50
N HIS A 41 0.31 1.74 -14.66
CA HIS A 41 -0.58 2.05 -13.52
C HIS A 41 -0.58 0.92 -12.51
N VAL A 42 -0.70 -0.33 -12.96
CA VAL A 42 -0.66 -1.49 -12.07
C VAL A 42 0.69 -1.60 -11.37
N GLN A 43 1.78 -1.39 -12.09
CA GLN A 43 3.12 -1.42 -11.49
C GLN A 43 3.30 -0.33 -10.44
N LYS A 44 2.75 0.86 -10.68
CA LYS A 44 2.79 1.97 -9.71
C LYS A 44 1.95 1.64 -8.48
N THR A 45 0.81 0.99 -8.66
CA THR A 45 -0.03 0.52 -7.56
C THR A 45 0.72 -0.51 -6.71
N LYS A 46 1.44 -1.44 -7.34
CA LYS A 46 2.29 -2.39 -6.61
C LYS A 46 3.37 -1.68 -5.80
N GLU A 47 3.97 -0.64 -6.37
CA GLU A 47 4.97 0.18 -5.67
C GLU A 47 4.37 0.80 -4.41
N LEU A 48 3.14 1.33 -4.49
CA LEU A 48 2.45 1.89 -3.33
C LEU A 48 2.21 0.82 -2.27
N ILE A 49 1.79 -0.38 -2.68
CA ILE A 49 1.56 -1.50 -1.76
C ILE A 49 2.87 -1.87 -1.04
N GLU A 50 3.99 -1.95 -1.77
CA GLU A 50 5.28 -2.26 -1.15
C GLU A 50 5.70 -1.21 -0.12
N LYS A 51 5.49 0.06 -0.42
CA LYS A 51 5.77 1.15 0.52
C LYS A 51 4.92 1.04 1.77
N GLN A 52 3.65 0.70 1.63
CA GLN A 52 2.73 0.52 2.75
C GLN A 52 3.12 -0.70 3.59
N LYS A 53 3.56 -1.79 2.96
CA LYS A 53 4.02 -2.99 3.67
C LYS A 53 5.25 -2.66 4.52
N LEU A 54 6.22 -1.94 3.96
CA LEU A 54 7.43 -1.55 4.70
C LEU A 54 7.08 -0.65 5.89
N PHE A 55 6.18 0.29 5.68
CA PHE A 55 5.71 1.18 6.75
C PHE A 55 5.03 0.37 7.86
N TYR A 56 4.14 -0.54 7.50
CA TYR A 56 3.41 -1.37 8.45
C TYR A 56 4.34 -2.26 9.28
N VAL A 57 5.34 -2.87 8.63
CA VAL A 57 6.33 -3.70 9.34
C VAL A 57 7.10 -2.84 10.36
N ARG A 58 7.51 -1.65 9.97
CA ARG A 58 8.21 -0.73 10.88
C ARG A 58 7.31 -0.32 12.06
N LEU A 59 6.05 -0.03 11.78
CA LEU A 59 5.05 0.29 12.79
C LEU A 59 4.87 -0.87 13.77
N GLN A 60 4.79 -2.09 13.26
CA GLN A 60 4.64 -3.30 14.05
C GLN A 60 5.84 -3.53 14.97
N LEU A 61 7.05 -3.33 14.44
CA LEU A 61 8.28 -3.47 15.24
C LEU A 61 8.36 -2.42 16.34
N SER A 62 7.84 -1.23 16.11
CA SER A 62 7.86 -0.15 17.10
C SER A 62 6.73 -0.25 18.13
N SER A 63 5.70 -1.05 17.86
CA SER A 63 4.48 -1.09 18.69
C SER A 63 4.74 -1.64 20.09
N SER A 64 5.81 -2.42 20.31
CA SER A 64 6.14 -2.97 21.62
C SER A 64 6.76 -1.94 22.55
N THR A 65 7.30 -0.83 22.03
CA THR A 65 8.01 0.18 22.81
C THR A 65 7.42 1.59 22.68
N ASP A 66 6.45 1.78 21.77
CA ASP A 66 5.87 3.09 21.49
C ASP A 66 4.34 2.96 21.48
N GLU A 67 3.69 3.65 22.42
CA GLU A 67 2.22 3.62 22.55
C GLU A 67 1.50 4.16 21.33
N ASP A 68 2.04 5.22 20.72
CA ASP A 68 1.43 5.81 19.53
C ASP A 68 1.49 4.85 18.34
N ALA A 69 2.61 4.14 18.21
CA ALA A 69 2.74 3.12 17.16
C ALA A 69 1.78 1.96 17.40
N ALA A 70 1.66 1.50 18.64
CA ALA A 70 0.73 0.42 19.01
C ALA A 70 -0.73 0.82 18.72
N ASP A 71 -1.10 2.05 19.09
CA ASP A 71 -2.45 2.55 18.87
C ASP A 71 -2.78 2.63 17.38
N MET A 72 -1.87 3.16 16.58
CA MET A 72 -2.04 3.25 15.13
C MET A 72 -2.17 1.86 14.50
N LYS A 73 -1.30 0.93 14.90
CA LYS A 73 -1.35 -0.45 14.41
C LYS A 73 -2.70 -1.09 14.70
N ASN A 74 -3.20 -0.91 15.92
CA ASN A 74 -4.49 -1.49 16.33
C ASN A 74 -5.65 -0.90 15.54
N ARG A 75 -5.63 0.40 15.27
CA ARG A 75 -6.65 1.08 14.46
C ARG A 75 -6.65 0.59 13.03
N ILE A 76 -5.46 0.45 12.45
CA ILE A 76 -5.30 -0.03 11.07
C ILE A 76 -5.79 -1.47 10.96
N ASP A 77 -5.43 -2.33 11.90
CA ASP A 77 -5.87 -3.74 11.90
C ASP A 77 -7.39 -3.85 12.11
N LEU A 78 -7.96 -2.99 12.94
CA LEU A 78 -9.40 -2.96 13.14
C LEU A 78 -10.14 -2.63 11.84
N ILE A 79 -9.65 -1.64 11.10
CA ILE A 79 -10.22 -1.29 9.80
C ILE A 79 -10.10 -2.45 8.82
N SER A 80 -8.96 -3.13 8.81
CA SER A 80 -8.73 -4.29 7.95
C SER A 80 -9.69 -5.44 8.30
N ASN A 81 -9.97 -5.64 9.60
CA ASN A 81 -10.95 -6.62 10.07
C ASN A 81 -12.36 -6.34 9.54
N MET A 82 -12.72 -5.07 9.40
CA MET A 82 -14.03 -4.68 8.86
C MET A 82 -14.18 -5.12 7.40
N PHE A 83 -13.08 -5.30 6.69
CA PHE A 83 -13.07 -5.77 5.30
C PHE A 83 -12.76 -7.25 5.17
N GLY A 84 -12.72 -7.99 6.29
CA GLY A 84 -12.55 -9.44 6.29
C GLY A 84 -11.11 -9.92 6.38
N TYR A 85 -10.15 -9.06 6.67
CA TYR A 85 -8.74 -9.42 6.83
C TYR A 85 -8.32 -9.35 8.30
N SER A 86 -7.40 -10.20 8.71
CA SER A 86 -6.91 -10.20 10.09
C SER A 86 -5.99 -9.02 10.37
N THR A 87 -5.20 -8.59 9.38
CA THR A 87 -4.28 -7.46 9.50
C THR A 87 -4.22 -6.69 8.18
N LEU A 88 -3.68 -5.48 8.24
CA LEU A 88 -3.40 -4.70 7.02
C LEU A 88 -2.43 -5.46 6.11
N LEU A 89 -1.42 -6.11 6.68
CA LEU A 89 -0.43 -6.85 5.89
C LEU A 89 -1.08 -7.93 5.05
N GLU A 90 -2.03 -8.68 5.62
CA GLU A 90 -2.78 -9.70 4.90
C GLU A 90 -3.57 -9.10 3.74
N SER A 91 -4.22 -7.96 3.99
CA SER A 91 -4.96 -7.22 2.96
C SER A 91 -4.03 -6.79 1.82
N LEU A 92 -2.87 -6.23 2.15
CA LEU A 92 -1.90 -5.76 1.14
C LEU A 92 -1.34 -6.93 0.33
N ASN A 93 -1.07 -8.06 0.97
CA ASN A 93 -0.60 -9.26 0.26
C ASN A 93 -1.66 -9.78 -0.72
N GLY A 94 -2.93 -9.76 -0.32
CA GLY A 94 -4.03 -10.15 -1.21
C GLY A 94 -4.15 -9.23 -2.42
N MET A 95 -4.02 -7.93 -2.22
CA MET A 95 -4.02 -6.96 -3.31
C MET A 95 -2.85 -7.18 -4.26
N GLU A 96 -1.66 -7.45 -3.73
CA GLU A 96 -0.47 -7.68 -4.53
C GLU A 96 -0.63 -8.91 -5.42
N GLU A 97 -1.18 -10.00 -4.89
CA GLU A 97 -1.45 -11.22 -5.65
C GLU A 97 -2.45 -10.94 -6.79
N TYR A 98 -3.48 -10.16 -6.50
CA TYR A 98 -4.47 -9.78 -7.50
C TYR A 98 -3.82 -8.98 -8.64
N LEU A 99 -2.97 -8.00 -8.28
CA LEU A 99 -2.29 -7.16 -9.27
C LEU A 99 -1.30 -7.95 -10.13
N GLU A 100 -0.64 -8.95 -9.55
CA GLU A 100 0.25 -9.83 -10.31
C GLU A 100 -0.53 -10.61 -11.37
N ARG A 101 -1.73 -11.08 -11.04
CA ARG A 101 -2.60 -11.73 -12.01
C ARG A 101 -3.04 -10.78 -13.10
N VAL A 102 -3.36 -9.53 -12.76
CA VAL A 102 -3.72 -8.51 -13.75
C VAL A 102 -2.56 -8.25 -14.71
N LEU A 103 -1.35 -8.12 -14.19
CA LEU A 103 -0.15 -7.93 -15.03
C LEU A 103 0.06 -9.10 -15.98
N LYS A 104 -0.15 -10.32 -15.50
CA LYS A 104 -0.03 -11.52 -16.32
C LYS A 104 -1.04 -11.52 -17.46
N ASP A 105 -2.27 -11.13 -17.17
CA ASP A 105 -3.32 -11.02 -18.18
C ASP A 105 -3.00 -9.94 -19.21
N LEU A 106 -2.43 -8.82 -18.78
CA LEU A 106 -2.02 -7.74 -19.67
C LEU A 106 -0.86 -8.14 -20.58
N ASP A 107 -0.01 -9.06 -20.13
CA ASP A 107 1.12 -9.56 -20.92
C ASP A 107 0.73 -10.68 -21.89
N THR A 108 -0.47 -11.25 -21.74
CA THR A 108 -0.94 -12.32 -22.62
C THR A 108 -1.29 -11.74 -23.99
N PRO A 109 -0.75 -12.27 -25.09
CA PRO A 109 -1.13 -11.82 -26.43
C PRO A 109 -2.56 -12.19 -26.73
N ASP A 110 -3.25 -11.31 -27.41
CA ASP A 110 -4.63 -11.51 -27.84
C ASP A 110 -4.75 -12.60 -28.92
#